data_29cfd262a29123cdfb35d8af25f115bc
#
_entry.id   29cfd262a29123cdfb35d8af25f115bc
#
_cell.length_a   1.000
_cell.length_b   1.000
_cell.length_c   1.000
_cell.angle_alpha   90.00
_cell.angle_beta   90.00
_cell.angle_gamma   90.00
#
_symmetry.space_group_name_H-M   'P 1'
#
loop_
_entity.id
_entity.type
_entity.pdbx_description
1 polymer ?
#
loop_
_entity_poly.entity_id
_entity_poly.type
_entity_poly.pdbx_seq_one_letter_code
_entity_poly.pdbx_strand_id
1 'polypeptide(L)'
;MITLGIFLSLVFETLNFFSYVNPFDFLFGINWSPNKAFVIDSSETIDKEILKDAFGIIPLLGGTLLIAFLAMIVAIPLGLMSAIYLAEYAPKKIRDFSKPVIEILAGIPTVVYGFFAALVVAPKMVVLGKTLGLDVSSESALAAGVVMGVMIIPFVSSLSDDVITAVPQSLRDGSFALGATCLLYTSDAADEGLGVDLGGRRII
;
A
#
# COMPACT_ATOMS: atom_id res chain seq x y z
N MET A 1 -11.58 -10.23 -27.92
CA MET A 1 -12.41 -9.21 -28.59
C MET A 1 -12.82 -8.10 -27.63
N ILE A 2 -13.51 -8.40 -26.53
CA ILE A 2 -13.97 -7.37 -25.55
C ILE A 2 -12.82 -6.56 -24.96
N THR A 3 -11.75 -7.21 -24.52
CA THR A 3 -10.56 -6.55 -23.95
C THR A 3 -9.89 -5.58 -24.93
N LEU A 4 -9.80 -5.98 -26.20
CA LEU A 4 -9.26 -5.13 -27.26
C LEU A 4 -10.16 -3.91 -27.51
N GLY A 5 -11.49 -4.10 -27.50
CA GLY A 5 -12.46 -3.01 -27.63
C GLY A 5 -12.36 -1.99 -26.50
N ILE A 6 -12.25 -2.46 -25.24
CA ILE A 6 -12.04 -1.59 -24.08
C ILE A 6 -10.72 -0.83 -24.21
N PHE A 7 -9.63 -1.51 -24.57
CA PHE A 7 -8.33 -0.88 -24.76
C PHE A 7 -8.35 0.23 -25.82
N LEU A 8 -8.93 -0.06 -26.99
CA LEU A 8 -9.06 0.93 -28.07
C LEU A 8 -9.94 2.11 -27.66
N SER A 9 -11.03 1.88 -26.96
CA SER A 9 -11.89 2.94 -26.44
C SER A 9 -11.13 3.86 -25.47
N LEU A 10 -10.39 3.28 -24.52
CA LEU A 10 -9.58 4.05 -23.57
C LEU A 10 -8.49 4.87 -24.27
N VAL A 11 -7.82 4.30 -25.25
CA VAL A 11 -6.80 5.02 -26.04
C VAL A 11 -7.44 6.20 -26.81
N PHE A 12 -8.59 5.97 -27.43
CA PHE A 12 -9.28 7.01 -28.16
C PHE A 12 -9.71 8.17 -27.24
N GLU A 13 -10.32 7.85 -26.07
CA GLU A 13 -10.72 8.85 -25.09
C GLU A 13 -9.51 9.61 -24.52
N THR A 14 -8.40 8.92 -24.28
CA THR A 14 -7.14 9.55 -23.84
C THR A 14 -6.59 10.53 -24.85
N LEU A 15 -6.56 10.16 -26.13
CA LEU A 15 -6.12 11.06 -27.19
C LEU A 15 -7.03 12.27 -27.34
N ASN A 16 -8.34 12.07 -27.19
CA ASN A 16 -9.32 13.13 -27.19
C ASN A 16 -9.12 14.10 -26.03
N PHE A 17 -8.90 13.57 -24.80
CA PHE A 17 -8.58 14.38 -23.63
C PHE A 17 -7.33 15.26 -23.84
N PHE A 18 -6.24 14.70 -24.35
CA PHE A 18 -5.00 15.42 -24.60
C PHE A 18 -5.07 16.40 -25.80
N SER A 19 -6.14 16.39 -26.57
CA SER A 19 -6.40 17.46 -27.56
C SER A 19 -6.88 18.77 -26.89
N TYR A 20 -7.44 18.67 -25.69
CA TYR A 20 -7.92 19.82 -24.90
C TYR A 20 -6.92 20.24 -23.81
N VAL A 21 -6.26 19.28 -23.17
CA VAL A 21 -5.32 19.51 -22.06
C VAL A 21 -3.89 19.17 -22.54
N ASN A 22 -2.96 20.10 -22.39
CA ASN A 22 -1.59 19.88 -22.76
C ASN A 22 -0.96 18.81 -21.83
N PRO A 23 -0.27 17.76 -22.34
CA PRO A 23 0.37 16.74 -21.52
C PRO A 23 1.35 17.29 -20.47
N PHE A 24 2.06 18.37 -20.76
CA PHE A 24 2.97 19.00 -19.80
C PHE A 24 2.22 19.69 -18.65
N ASP A 25 1.12 20.38 -18.94
CA ASP A 25 0.30 21.03 -17.93
C ASP A 25 -0.39 19.99 -17.03
N PHE A 26 -0.79 18.84 -17.61
CA PHE A 26 -1.32 17.70 -16.87
C PHE A 26 -0.27 17.07 -15.93
N LEU A 27 0.97 16.85 -16.40
CA LEU A 27 2.03 16.21 -15.62
C LEU A 27 2.56 17.08 -14.48
N PHE A 28 2.60 18.40 -14.68
CA PHE A 28 3.15 19.35 -13.70
C PHE A 28 2.09 20.21 -13.01
N GLY A 29 0.82 20.02 -13.36
CA GLY A 29 -0.29 20.72 -12.72
C GLY A 29 -0.43 20.37 -11.24
N ILE A 30 -0.62 21.38 -10.42
CA ILE A 30 -0.75 21.29 -8.96
C ILE A 30 -2.21 21.36 -8.49
N ASN A 31 -3.15 21.55 -9.38
CA ASN A 31 -4.57 21.63 -9.09
C ASN A 31 -5.30 20.43 -9.65
N TRP A 32 -6.17 19.84 -8.85
CA TRP A 32 -7.09 18.79 -9.29
C TRP A 32 -8.52 19.20 -8.96
N SER A 33 -9.24 19.70 -9.95
CA SER A 33 -10.62 20.17 -9.80
C SER A 33 -11.48 19.82 -11.01
N PRO A 34 -11.74 18.51 -11.26
CA PRO A 34 -12.51 18.04 -12.41
C PRO A 34 -13.94 18.60 -12.43
N ASN A 35 -14.49 18.98 -11.26
CA ASN A 35 -15.81 19.60 -11.16
C ASN A 35 -15.93 20.91 -11.96
N LYS A 36 -14.84 21.63 -12.16
CA LYS A 36 -14.83 22.84 -12.98
C LYS A 36 -15.14 22.52 -14.45
N ALA A 37 -14.73 21.34 -14.94
CA ALA A 37 -15.00 20.90 -16.30
C ALA A 37 -16.49 20.64 -16.55
N PHE A 38 -17.23 20.16 -15.55
CA PHE A 38 -18.69 19.93 -15.67
C PHE A 38 -19.52 21.22 -15.71
N VAL A 39 -19.01 22.29 -15.11
CA VAL A 39 -19.69 23.59 -15.11
C VAL A 39 -19.59 24.28 -16.48
N ILE A 40 -18.57 23.95 -17.25
CA ILE A 40 -18.28 24.55 -18.56
C ILE A 40 -19.22 24.00 -19.65
N ASP A 41 -19.72 22.78 -19.50
CA ASP A 41 -20.65 22.16 -20.48
C ASP A 41 -22.00 22.92 -20.63
N SER A 42 -22.31 23.84 -19.73
CA SER A 42 -23.50 24.68 -19.77
C SER A 42 -23.27 26.07 -20.40
N SER A 43 -22.03 26.46 -20.73
CA SER A 43 -21.72 27.72 -21.40
C SER A 43 -20.99 27.46 -22.72
N GLU A 44 -21.48 28.07 -23.81
CA GLU A 44 -21.05 27.82 -25.19
C GLU A 44 -19.58 28.08 -25.56
N THR A 45 -18.74 28.45 -24.61
CA THR A 45 -17.28 28.65 -24.83
C THR A 45 -16.49 27.89 -23.81
N ILE A 46 -15.89 26.80 -24.26
CA ILE A 46 -14.89 26.06 -23.47
C ILE A 46 -13.66 26.96 -23.33
N ASP A 47 -13.53 27.63 -22.19
CA ASP A 47 -12.31 28.37 -21.83
C ASP A 47 -11.18 27.37 -21.61
N LYS A 48 -10.30 27.23 -22.60
CA LYS A 48 -9.14 26.33 -22.56
C LYS A 48 -8.22 26.64 -21.37
N GLU A 49 -8.21 27.88 -20.87
CA GLU A 49 -7.45 28.26 -19.67
C GLU A 49 -8.00 27.62 -18.40
N ILE A 50 -9.33 27.50 -18.26
CA ILE A 50 -9.94 26.84 -17.09
C ILE A 50 -9.67 25.35 -17.08
N LEU A 51 -9.68 24.71 -18.26
CA LEU A 51 -9.33 23.28 -18.39
C LEU A 51 -7.87 23.02 -18.10
N LYS A 52 -6.98 23.92 -18.50
CA LYS A 52 -5.55 23.82 -18.26
C LYS A 52 -5.22 23.76 -16.76
N ASP A 53 -5.88 24.58 -15.94
CA ASP A 53 -5.68 24.64 -14.50
C ASP A 53 -6.52 23.64 -13.70
N ALA A 54 -7.44 22.90 -14.36
CA ALA A 54 -8.33 21.97 -13.67
C ALA A 54 -7.76 20.56 -13.52
N PHE A 55 -6.81 20.17 -14.34
CA PHE A 55 -6.31 18.81 -14.43
C PHE A 55 -4.79 18.74 -14.22
N GLY A 56 -4.36 18.53 -12.98
CA GLY A 56 -2.96 18.26 -12.63
C GLY A 56 -2.82 16.95 -11.90
N ILE A 57 -1.80 16.14 -12.23
CA ILE A 57 -1.58 14.82 -11.63
C ILE A 57 -0.87 14.88 -10.28
N ILE A 58 -0.15 15.98 -9.98
CA ILE A 58 0.67 16.09 -8.76
C ILE A 58 -0.14 15.88 -7.47
N PRO A 59 -1.34 16.49 -7.28
CA PRO A 59 -2.13 16.25 -6.07
C PRO A 59 -2.57 14.80 -5.91
N LEU A 60 -2.86 14.10 -7.01
CA LEU A 60 -3.22 12.68 -6.99
C LEU A 60 -2.03 11.82 -6.57
N LEU A 61 -0.85 12.08 -7.16
CA LEU A 61 0.38 11.37 -6.77
C LEU A 61 0.74 11.65 -5.31
N GLY A 62 0.67 12.90 -4.88
CA GLY A 62 0.92 13.29 -3.49
C GLY A 62 -0.03 12.60 -2.51
N GLY A 63 -1.32 12.57 -2.82
CA GLY A 63 -2.34 11.89 -2.01
C GLY A 63 -2.11 10.38 -1.92
N THR A 64 -1.84 9.72 -3.04
CA THR A 64 -1.56 8.27 -3.06
C THR A 64 -0.28 7.92 -2.32
N LEU A 65 0.80 8.69 -2.48
CA LEU A 65 2.06 8.48 -1.75
C LEU A 65 1.89 8.70 -0.24
N LEU A 66 1.15 9.72 0.16
CA LEU A 66 0.88 9.99 1.57
C LEU A 66 0.09 8.84 2.21
N ILE A 67 -1.00 8.38 1.57
CA ILE A 67 -1.81 7.28 2.09
C ILE A 67 -1.00 5.97 2.10
N ALA A 68 -0.23 5.69 1.05
CA ALA A 68 0.64 4.52 1.00
C ALA A 68 1.68 4.55 2.13
N PHE A 69 2.32 5.68 2.37
CA PHE A 69 3.30 5.84 3.44
C PHE A 69 2.68 5.60 4.83
N LEU A 70 1.50 6.18 5.09
CA LEU A 70 0.76 5.95 6.34
C LEU A 70 0.36 4.48 6.50
N ALA A 71 -0.08 3.83 5.44
CA ALA A 71 -0.42 2.40 5.45
C ALA A 71 0.81 1.53 5.77
N MET A 72 1.96 1.84 5.19
CA MET A 72 3.20 1.11 5.42
C MET A 72 3.73 1.26 6.85
N ILE A 73 3.57 2.42 7.48
CA ILE A 73 3.92 2.64 8.90
C ILE A 73 3.14 1.67 9.81
N VAL A 74 1.91 1.33 9.45
CA VAL A 74 1.08 0.38 10.21
C VAL A 74 1.37 -1.07 9.79
N ALA A 75 1.38 -1.34 8.49
CA ALA A 75 1.43 -2.68 7.94
C ALA A 75 2.78 -3.38 8.16
N ILE A 76 3.90 -2.69 7.92
CA ILE A 76 5.23 -3.30 7.99
C ILE A 76 5.56 -3.75 9.41
N PRO A 77 5.51 -2.89 10.45
CA PRO A 77 5.89 -3.32 11.78
C PRO A 77 5.00 -4.45 12.31
N LEU A 78 3.69 -4.31 12.17
CA LEU A 78 2.76 -5.30 12.70
C LEU A 78 2.76 -6.60 11.90
N GLY A 79 2.82 -6.52 10.58
CA GLY A 79 2.86 -7.68 9.68
C GLY A 79 4.17 -8.46 9.86
N LEU A 80 5.32 -7.78 9.89
CA LEU A 80 6.62 -8.43 10.04
C LEU A 80 6.79 -9.04 11.44
N MET A 81 6.42 -8.33 12.50
CA MET A 81 6.45 -8.90 13.86
C MET A 81 5.54 -10.11 13.99
N SER A 82 4.36 -10.08 13.37
CA SER A 82 3.45 -11.22 13.31
C SER A 82 4.07 -12.41 12.58
N ALA A 83 4.71 -12.18 11.44
CA ALA A 83 5.38 -13.22 10.66
C ALA A 83 6.53 -13.87 11.43
N ILE A 84 7.42 -13.06 12.01
CA ILE A 84 8.55 -13.56 12.82
C ILE A 84 8.03 -14.38 14.01
N TYR A 85 7.01 -13.89 14.71
CA TYR A 85 6.41 -14.63 15.82
C TYR A 85 5.86 -15.97 15.36
N LEU A 86 5.10 -16.01 14.26
CA LEU A 86 4.50 -17.24 13.75
C LEU A 86 5.52 -18.21 13.20
N ALA A 87 6.58 -17.73 12.53
CA ALA A 87 7.60 -18.56 11.94
C ALA A 87 8.52 -19.21 12.99
N GLU A 88 8.96 -18.42 14.02
CA GLU A 88 10.03 -18.81 14.90
C GLU A 88 9.59 -19.14 16.34
N TYR A 89 8.58 -18.46 16.87
CA TYR A 89 8.23 -18.53 18.28
C TYR A 89 6.91 -19.23 18.58
N ALA A 90 5.96 -19.21 17.64
CA ALA A 90 4.63 -19.72 17.90
C ALA A 90 4.62 -21.25 18.03
N PRO A 91 4.00 -21.81 19.09
CA PRO A 91 3.76 -23.23 19.18
C PRO A 91 2.84 -23.69 18.04
N LYS A 92 3.01 -24.93 17.60
CA LYS A 92 2.30 -25.49 16.44
C LYS A 92 0.78 -25.24 16.47
N LYS A 93 0.15 -25.36 17.64
CA LYS A 93 -1.30 -25.13 17.78
C LYS A 93 -1.70 -23.68 17.42
N ILE A 94 -0.90 -22.70 17.82
CA ILE A 94 -1.16 -21.27 17.52
C ILE A 94 -0.94 -21.03 16.04
N ARG A 95 0.15 -21.56 15.48
CA ARG A 95 0.46 -21.44 14.06
C ARG A 95 -0.62 -22.03 13.17
N ASP A 96 -1.05 -23.27 13.46
CA ASP A 96 -2.07 -23.98 12.71
C ASP A 96 -3.45 -23.30 12.75
N PHE A 97 -3.74 -22.54 13.81
CA PHE A 97 -4.94 -21.72 13.92
C PHE A 97 -4.79 -20.36 13.26
N SER A 98 -3.66 -19.67 13.44
CA SER A 98 -3.46 -18.29 12.99
C SER A 98 -3.29 -18.19 11.47
N LYS A 99 -2.64 -19.16 10.82
CA LYS A 99 -2.46 -19.15 9.36
C LYS A 99 -3.79 -19.07 8.60
N PRO A 100 -4.76 -19.99 8.82
CA PRO A 100 -6.06 -19.89 8.15
C PRO A 100 -6.81 -18.59 8.47
N VAL A 101 -6.68 -18.04 9.69
CA VAL A 101 -7.32 -16.77 10.04
C VAL A 101 -6.73 -15.60 9.25
N ILE A 102 -5.41 -15.54 9.10
CA ILE A 102 -4.72 -14.53 8.29
C ILE A 102 -5.12 -14.65 6.82
N GLU A 103 -5.23 -15.86 6.27
CA GLU A 103 -5.66 -16.11 4.90
C GLU A 103 -7.12 -15.68 4.67
N ILE A 104 -8.02 -15.96 5.62
CA ILE A 104 -9.42 -15.50 5.57
C ILE A 104 -9.47 -13.97 5.60
N LEU A 105 -8.69 -13.32 6.47
CA LEU A 105 -8.62 -11.85 6.53
C LEU A 105 -8.11 -11.25 5.23
N ALA A 106 -7.10 -11.86 4.61
CA ALA A 106 -6.61 -11.43 3.29
C ALA A 106 -7.65 -11.58 2.18
N GLY A 107 -8.58 -12.52 2.32
CA GLY A 107 -9.68 -12.78 1.38
C GLY A 107 -10.89 -11.83 1.53
N ILE A 108 -10.95 -10.98 2.55
CA ILE A 108 -12.06 -10.05 2.74
C ILE A 108 -12.07 -9.01 1.61
N PRO A 109 -13.20 -8.81 0.90
CA PRO A 109 -13.30 -7.79 -0.15
C PRO A 109 -12.95 -6.39 0.37
N THR A 110 -12.15 -5.64 -0.39
CA THR A 110 -11.70 -4.28 -0.03
C THR A 110 -12.84 -3.31 0.28
N VAL A 111 -14.01 -3.52 -0.35
CA VAL A 111 -15.22 -2.73 -0.10
C VAL A 111 -15.67 -2.83 1.35
N VAL A 112 -15.54 -4.00 2.00
CA VAL A 112 -15.91 -4.20 3.41
C VAL A 112 -15.00 -3.34 4.31
N TYR A 113 -13.70 -3.33 4.04
CA TYR A 113 -12.74 -2.46 4.74
C TYR A 113 -13.06 -0.98 4.52
N GLY A 114 -13.46 -0.59 3.30
CA GLY A 114 -13.89 0.77 2.99
C GLY A 114 -15.12 1.20 3.79
N PHE A 115 -16.14 0.37 3.90
CA PHE A 115 -17.30 0.63 4.76
C PHE A 115 -16.92 0.71 6.23
N PHE A 116 -16.09 -0.18 6.72
CA PHE A 116 -15.59 -0.13 8.09
C PHE A 116 -14.80 1.16 8.35
N ALA A 117 -13.97 1.58 7.40
CA ALA A 117 -13.25 2.85 7.48
C ALA A 117 -14.22 4.02 7.64
N ALA A 118 -15.23 4.12 6.77
CA ALA A 118 -16.17 5.24 6.75
C ALA A 118 -17.10 5.28 7.98
N LEU A 119 -17.60 4.12 8.41
CA LEU A 119 -18.63 4.06 9.47
C LEU A 119 -18.05 3.97 10.89
N VAL A 120 -16.87 3.40 11.04
CA VAL A 120 -16.30 3.13 12.37
C VAL A 120 -15.03 3.92 12.63
N VAL A 121 -14.06 3.88 11.70
CA VAL A 121 -12.75 4.47 11.94
C VAL A 121 -12.80 5.98 11.79
N ALA A 122 -13.39 6.49 10.73
CA ALA A 122 -13.43 7.92 10.46
C ALA A 122 -14.12 8.73 11.57
N PRO A 123 -15.30 8.37 12.09
CA PRO A 123 -15.90 9.08 13.22
C PRO A 123 -15.04 9.06 14.48
N LYS A 124 -14.37 7.93 14.76
CA LYS A 124 -13.48 7.82 15.93
C LYS A 124 -12.24 8.71 15.76
N MET A 125 -11.68 8.81 14.54
CA MET A 125 -10.57 9.72 14.25
C MET A 125 -10.95 11.19 14.42
N VAL A 126 -12.16 11.58 14.02
CA VAL A 126 -12.67 12.94 14.25
C VAL A 126 -12.78 13.24 15.76
N VAL A 127 -13.32 12.30 16.54
CA VAL A 127 -13.43 12.47 18.00
C VAL A 127 -12.04 12.57 18.65
N LEU A 128 -11.11 11.69 18.26
CA LEU A 128 -9.74 11.70 18.77
C LEU A 128 -9.02 13.01 18.38
N GLY A 129 -9.18 13.47 17.14
CA GLY A 129 -8.63 14.75 16.69
C GLY A 129 -9.12 15.91 17.55
N LYS A 130 -10.42 16.00 17.77
CA LYS A 130 -11.02 17.04 18.64
C LYS A 130 -10.48 17.01 20.07
N THR A 131 -10.26 15.82 20.66
CA THR A 131 -9.67 15.71 22.01
C THR A 131 -8.22 16.20 22.05
N LEU A 132 -7.50 16.13 20.93
CA LEU A 132 -6.13 16.60 20.76
C LEU A 132 -6.04 18.08 20.29
N GLY A 133 -7.19 18.74 20.14
CA GLY A 133 -7.23 20.13 19.62
C GLY A 133 -6.94 20.23 18.11
N LEU A 134 -7.06 19.13 17.36
CA LEU A 134 -6.85 19.07 15.93
C LEU A 134 -8.19 19.04 15.20
N ASP A 135 -8.30 19.80 14.11
CA ASP A 135 -9.46 19.73 13.23
C ASP A 135 -9.24 18.62 12.19
N VAL A 136 -9.80 17.44 12.46
CA VAL A 136 -9.67 16.25 11.60
C VAL A 136 -10.96 16.02 10.85
N SER A 137 -10.89 16.00 9.54
CA SER A 137 -12.01 15.62 8.67
C SER A 137 -12.29 14.12 8.75
N SER A 138 -13.55 13.72 8.55
CA SER A 138 -13.94 12.30 8.40
C SER A 138 -13.28 11.62 7.19
N GLU A 139 -12.94 12.41 6.17
CA GLU A 139 -12.27 11.95 4.94
C GLU A 139 -10.75 12.18 5.00
N SER A 140 -10.16 12.00 6.18
CA SER A 140 -8.72 12.22 6.34
C SER A 140 -7.87 11.10 5.74
N ALA A 141 -6.74 11.48 5.13
CA ALA A 141 -5.73 10.53 4.65
C ALA A 141 -5.23 9.59 5.77
N LEU A 142 -5.23 10.08 7.03
CA LEU A 142 -4.85 9.27 8.18
C LEU A 142 -5.81 8.10 8.42
N ALA A 143 -7.13 8.35 8.38
CA ALA A 143 -8.13 7.29 8.53
C ALA A 143 -8.02 6.25 7.40
N ALA A 144 -7.87 6.70 6.17
CA ALA A 144 -7.67 5.84 5.01
C ALA A 144 -6.37 5.02 5.13
N GLY A 145 -5.25 5.65 5.48
CA GLY A 145 -3.95 5.02 5.63
C GLY A 145 -3.93 3.95 6.73
N VAL A 146 -4.53 4.23 7.90
CA VAL A 146 -4.62 3.25 8.99
C VAL A 146 -5.42 2.02 8.56
N VAL A 147 -6.59 2.19 7.93
CA VAL A 147 -7.41 1.06 7.49
C VAL A 147 -6.75 0.27 6.38
N MET A 148 -6.14 0.95 5.40
CA MET A 148 -5.34 0.28 4.37
C MET A 148 -4.17 -0.48 4.98
N GLY A 149 -3.48 0.11 5.98
CA GLY A 149 -2.42 -0.57 6.72
C GLY A 149 -2.90 -1.87 7.37
N VAL A 150 -4.02 -1.83 8.08
CA VAL A 150 -4.63 -3.03 8.69
C VAL A 150 -4.99 -4.08 7.64
N MET A 151 -5.54 -3.67 6.50
CA MET A 151 -5.86 -4.56 5.39
C MET A 151 -4.62 -5.26 4.79
N ILE A 152 -3.48 -4.59 4.78
CA ILE A 152 -2.23 -5.10 4.21
C ILE A 152 -1.48 -6.02 5.20
N ILE A 153 -1.71 -5.90 6.52
CA ILE A 153 -1.06 -6.74 7.55
C ILE A 153 -1.08 -8.24 7.20
N PRO A 154 -2.22 -8.86 6.85
CA PRO A 154 -2.27 -10.28 6.52
C PRO A 154 -1.36 -10.64 5.35
N PHE A 155 -1.28 -9.79 4.33
CA PHE A 155 -0.42 -9.98 3.17
C PHE A 155 1.06 -9.96 3.54
N VAL A 156 1.49 -8.94 4.29
CA VAL A 156 2.87 -8.82 4.77
C VAL A 156 3.22 -9.99 5.67
N SER A 157 2.33 -10.37 6.60
CA SER A 157 2.56 -11.47 7.52
C SER A 157 2.68 -12.81 6.80
N SER A 158 1.77 -13.14 5.88
CA SER A 158 1.78 -14.40 5.15
C SER A 158 3.02 -14.53 4.25
N LEU A 159 3.29 -13.49 3.44
CA LEU A 159 4.45 -13.50 2.55
C LEU A 159 5.76 -13.60 3.31
N SER A 160 5.90 -12.86 4.40
CA SER A 160 7.11 -12.89 5.23
C SER A 160 7.28 -14.24 5.95
N ASP A 161 6.20 -14.84 6.48
CA ASP A 161 6.25 -16.16 7.11
C ASP A 161 6.70 -17.24 6.10
N ASP A 162 6.20 -17.17 4.86
CA ASP A 162 6.58 -18.11 3.80
C ASP A 162 8.08 -17.97 3.43
N VAL A 163 8.58 -16.76 3.31
CA VAL A 163 10.02 -16.49 3.03
C VAL A 163 10.89 -16.96 4.19
N ILE A 164 10.54 -16.64 5.43
CA ILE A 164 11.28 -17.03 6.62
C ILE A 164 11.32 -18.57 6.73
N THR A 165 10.22 -19.25 6.47
CA THR A 165 10.16 -20.73 6.59
C THR A 165 10.79 -21.47 5.42
N ALA A 166 11.00 -20.82 4.27
CA ALA A 166 11.69 -21.39 3.11
C ALA A 166 13.20 -21.61 3.35
N VAL A 167 13.78 -20.97 4.37
CA VAL A 167 15.20 -21.11 4.69
C VAL A 167 15.48 -22.52 5.24
N PRO A 168 16.45 -23.29 4.66
CA PRO A 168 16.80 -24.62 5.12
C PRO A 168 17.22 -24.67 6.59
N GLN A 169 16.74 -25.70 7.31
CA GLN A 169 17.03 -25.85 8.74
C GLN A 169 18.53 -25.96 9.03
N SER A 170 19.31 -26.55 8.13
CA SER A 170 20.77 -26.67 8.27
C SER A 170 21.49 -25.32 8.37
N LEU A 171 21.00 -24.29 7.67
CA LEU A 171 21.54 -22.92 7.76
C LEU A 171 21.18 -22.28 9.11
N ARG A 172 19.95 -22.51 9.58
CA ARG A 172 19.50 -22.05 10.89
C ARG A 172 20.31 -22.66 12.03
N ASP A 173 20.49 -23.98 11.99
CA ASP A 173 21.27 -24.71 13.00
C ASP A 173 22.75 -24.26 13.00
N GLY A 174 23.32 -23.98 11.81
CA GLY A 174 24.65 -23.43 11.67
C GLY A 174 24.78 -22.04 12.29
N SER A 175 23.83 -21.16 12.07
CA SER A 175 23.84 -19.81 12.65
C SER A 175 23.70 -19.83 14.18
N PHE A 176 22.84 -20.70 14.72
CA PHE A 176 22.69 -20.89 16.15
C PHE A 176 23.96 -21.47 16.79
N ALA A 177 24.63 -22.40 16.11
CA ALA A 177 25.93 -22.96 16.57
C ALA A 177 27.02 -21.89 16.67
N LEU A 178 26.94 -20.84 15.86
CA LEU A 178 27.84 -19.67 15.92
C LEU A 178 27.38 -18.60 16.93
N GLY A 179 26.29 -18.85 17.65
CA GLY A 179 25.73 -17.92 18.65
C GLY A 179 24.90 -16.79 18.11
N ALA A 180 24.46 -16.87 16.85
CA ALA A 180 23.54 -15.89 16.27
C ALA A 180 22.17 -15.94 16.95
N THR A 181 21.58 -14.76 17.18
CA THR A 181 20.18 -14.67 17.62
C THR A 181 19.23 -14.89 16.43
N CYS A 182 18.03 -15.38 16.70
CA CYS A 182 16.99 -15.54 15.68
C CYS A 182 16.77 -14.26 14.85
N LEU A 183 16.79 -13.10 15.50
CA LEU A 183 16.61 -11.81 14.83
C LEU A 183 17.76 -11.47 13.87
N LEU A 184 19.00 -11.77 14.25
CA LEU A 184 20.18 -11.54 13.40
C LEU A 184 20.11 -12.40 12.14
N TYR A 185 19.70 -13.64 12.28
CA TYR A 185 19.57 -14.56 11.16
C TYR A 185 18.50 -14.11 10.14
N THR A 186 17.34 -13.61 10.60
CA THR A 186 16.26 -13.15 9.71
C THR A 186 16.59 -11.83 9.00
N SER A 187 17.44 -10.97 9.60
CA SER A 187 17.87 -9.73 8.97
C SER A 187 19.04 -9.94 7.98
N ASP A 188 19.94 -10.85 8.28
CA ASP A 188 21.11 -11.15 7.43
C ASP A 188 20.72 -11.86 6.14
N ALA A 189 19.65 -12.66 6.15
CA ALA A 189 19.09 -13.29 4.96
C ALA A 189 18.59 -12.28 3.91
N ALA A 190 18.25 -11.05 4.30
CA ALA A 190 17.86 -9.99 3.39
C ALA A 190 19.06 -9.38 2.63
N ASP A 191 20.25 -9.41 3.25
CA ASP A 191 21.47 -8.86 2.65
C ASP A 191 22.13 -9.86 1.67
N GLU A 192 21.95 -11.17 1.85
CA GLU A 192 22.43 -12.20 0.90
C GLU A 192 21.76 -12.11 -0.47
N GLY A 193 20.53 -11.62 -0.55
CA GLY A 193 19.83 -11.39 -1.82
C GLY A 193 20.48 -10.34 -2.73
N LEU A 194 21.37 -9.50 -2.21
CA LEU A 194 22.14 -8.51 -2.96
C LEU A 194 23.45 -9.04 -3.55
N GLY A 195 23.80 -10.32 -3.32
CA GLY A 195 24.85 -11.03 -4.05
C GLY A 195 26.25 -10.45 -3.91
N VAL A 196 26.53 -9.69 -2.87
CA VAL A 196 27.87 -9.16 -2.63
C VAL A 196 28.61 -10.10 -1.71
N ASP A 197 29.23 -11.12 -2.29
CA ASP A 197 30.27 -11.88 -1.62
C ASP A 197 31.52 -10.98 -1.48
N LEU A 198 31.59 -10.27 -0.34
CA LEU A 198 32.78 -9.50 0.02
C LEU A 198 33.96 -10.37 0.47
N GLY A 199 33.82 -11.69 0.48
CA GLY A 199 34.81 -12.62 0.99
C GLY A 199 35.50 -13.50 -0.04
N GLY A 200 35.14 -13.49 -1.30
CA GLY A 200 35.88 -14.14 -2.39
C GLY A 200 36.09 -15.67 -2.24
N ARG A 201 35.23 -16.40 -1.53
CA ARG A 201 35.17 -17.86 -1.55
C ARG A 201 33.84 -18.37 -1.98
N ARG A 202 33.77 -18.89 -3.21
CA ARG A 202 32.70 -19.79 -3.62
C ARG A 202 32.63 -20.95 -2.63
N ILE A 203 31.53 -21.04 -1.93
CA ILE A 203 31.13 -22.28 -1.27
C ILE A 203 30.49 -23.14 -2.36
N ILE A 204 31.17 -24.21 -2.72
CA ILE A 204 30.72 -25.24 -3.66
C ILE A 204 29.64 -26.06 -2.96
#